data_ff35e173972310b4935c89c3b584c40f
#
_entry.id   ff35e173972310b4935c89c3b584c40f
#
_cell.length_a   1.000
_cell.length_b   1.000
_cell.length_c   1.000
_cell.angle_alpha   90.00
_cell.angle_beta   90.00
_cell.angle_gamma   90.00
#
_symmetry.space_group_name_H-M   'P 1'
#
loop_
_entity.id
_entity.type
_entity.pdbx_description
1 polymer ?
#
loop_
_entity_poly.entity_id
_entity_poly.type
_entity_poly.pdbx_seq_one_letter_code
_entity_poly.pdbx_strand_id
1 'polypeptide(L)'
;MLHKIYGKKELAVNSFHHQAVGALAPGMKVTARSADGVIEGMESTDHKSILGVQWHPECLGNTWDTSNVFTWIVGEALSFKAAKDVHSRVLTLDSHCDTPMFFGQDIDFGRRDPKILVDLYKMHEGMLDASIMVAFLRQKERDTEGLKAATSTCDQILDQIEEMAATHPDCLAIARTPDDLYANKLKGLKSIMMGIENGYAIGDDISNLERYRRRGVVYMTLCHNGDNDICDSAKGNGEHGGVSQFGEKVIKEMNRLGMMVDLSHAADSSFYDALEISSSPIVCSHSSSRALCNHPRNLTDDQMRALAKAGGVAQVTFYSGFLNDKASEATILDCIAHINHAVDVMGIDHVGIGTDFDGDGGVPGCASASELINITRRLLAQRYSLSDLEKIWGGNFIRLMRQIQASAQI
;
A
#
# COMPACT_ATOMS: atom_id res chain seq x y z
N MET A 1 12.42 -0.88 23.71
CA MET A 1 12.35 -2.37 23.59
C MET A 1 12.80 -3.02 24.90
N LEU A 2 14.00 -2.78 25.41
CA LEU A 2 14.52 -3.41 26.65
C LEU A 2 13.56 -3.28 27.84
N HIS A 3 12.99 -2.08 28.10
CA HIS A 3 12.02 -1.91 29.18
C HIS A 3 10.78 -2.83 29.03
N LYS A 4 10.32 -3.07 27.80
CA LYS A 4 9.21 -4.01 27.56
C LYS A 4 9.62 -5.47 27.80
N ILE A 5 10.88 -5.81 27.49
CA ILE A 5 11.42 -7.17 27.66
C ILE A 5 11.61 -7.50 29.13
N TYR A 6 12.18 -6.58 29.89
CA TYR A 6 12.57 -6.84 31.31
C TYR A 6 11.55 -6.34 32.33
N GLY A 7 10.68 -5.40 31.98
CA GLY A 7 9.72 -4.78 32.91
C GLY A 7 10.37 -3.94 34.03
N LYS A 8 11.65 -3.61 33.89
CA LYS A 8 12.48 -2.93 34.90
C LYS A 8 13.09 -1.66 34.32
N LYS A 9 13.34 -0.66 35.17
CA LYS A 9 14.08 0.56 34.81
C LYS A 9 15.60 0.38 35.02
N GLU A 10 15.99 -0.52 35.87
CA GLU A 10 17.38 -0.85 36.20
C GLU A 10 17.57 -2.37 36.15
N LEU A 11 18.70 -2.80 35.64
CA LEU A 11 19.07 -4.20 35.47
C LEU A 11 20.52 -4.37 35.89
N ALA A 12 20.80 -5.30 36.78
CA ALA A 12 22.17 -5.71 37.15
C ALA A 12 22.67 -6.64 36.03
N VAL A 13 23.77 -6.27 35.39
CA VAL A 13 24.39 -7.02 34.29
C VAL A 13 25.87 -7.26 34.52
N ASN A 14 26.43 -8.26 33.85
CA ASN A 14 27.89 -8.47 33.84
C ASN A 14 28.55 -7.47 32.85
N SER A 15 29.86 -7.25 33.03
CA SER A 15 30.66 -6.42 32.15
C SER A 15 32.00 -7.10 31.88
N PHE A 16 32.15 -7.70 30.71
CA PHE A 16 33.37 -8.39 30.27
C PHE A 16 34.04 -7.70 29.10
N HIS A 17 33.55 -6.50 28.72
CA HIS A 17 34.03 -5.75 27.54
C HIS A 17 35.10 -4.72 27.95
N HIS A 18 35.98 -4.41 27.01
CA HIS A 18 36.97 -3.34 27.08
C HIS A 18 36.78 -2.31 25.97
N GLN A 19 35.76 -2.49 25.13
CA GLN A 19 35.32 -1.57 24.09
C GLN A 19 33.85 -1.25 24.31
N ALA A 20 33.40 -0.09 23.84
CA ALA A 20 32.01 0.34 23.95
C ALA A 20 31.57 1.04 22.66
N VAL A 21 30.27 1.16 22.49
CA VAL A 21 29.70 1.91 21.38
C VAL A 21 30.00 3.39 21.55
N GLY A 22 30.73 3.98 20.63
CA GLY A 22 31.05 5.41 20.63
C GLY A 22 29.97 6.24 19.98
N ALA A 23 29.60 5.91 18.74
CA ALA A 23 28.56 6.57 17.97
C ALA A 23 27.53 5.55 17.44
N LEU A 24 26.26 5.93 17.43
CA LEU A 24 25.22 5.09 16.87
C LEU A 24 25.15 5.24 15.36
N ALA A 25 24.81 4.14 14.68
CA ALA A 25 24.39 4.18 13.28
C ALA A 25 23.05 4.93 13.11
N PRO A 26 22.79 5.55 11.95
CA PRO A 26 21.46 6.05 11.63
C PRO A 26 20.37 4.97 11.85
N GLY A 27 19.20 5.35 12.33
CA GLY A 27 18.10 4.43 12.62
C GLY A 27 18.25 3.64 13.94
N MET A 28 19.21 4.00 14.78
CA MET A 28 19.42 3.40 16.12
C MET A 28 19.29 4.45 17.22
N LYS A 29 18.81 4.04 18.39
CA LYS A 29 18.78 4.85 19.61
C LYS A 29 19.33 4.08 20.81
N VAL A 30 19.89 4.83 21.78
CA VAL A 30 20.31 4.27 23.06
C VAL A 30 19.07 3.87 23.87
N THR A 31 19.10 2.67 24.45
CA THR A 31 18.01 2.14 25.28
C THR A 31 18.46 1.74 26.68
N ALA A 32 19.78 1.65 26.94
CA ALA A 32 20.35 1.46 28.26
C ALA A 32 21.75 2.11 28.37
N ARG A 33 22.07 2.59 29.56
CA ARG A 33 23.40 3.07 29.94
C ARG A 33 23.79 2.56 31.33
N SER A 34 25.09 2.34 31.56
CA SER A 34 25.66 2.14 32.87
C SER A 34 25.77 3.47 33.64
N ALA A 35 26.06 3.40 34.95
CA ALA A 35 26.16 4.58 35.80
C ALA A 35 27.27 5.56 35.38
N ASP A 36 28.33 5.07 34.73
CA ASP A 36 29.44 5.83 34.20
C ASP A 36 29.18 6.36 32.78
N GLY A 37 27.97 6.10 32.21
CA GLY A 37 27.49 6.63 30.96
C GLY A 37 27.79 5.80 29.71
N VAL A 38 28.45 4.64 29.87
CA VAL A 38 28.69 3.70 28.78
C VAL A 38 27.37 3.22 28.16
N ILE A 39 27.30 3.12 26.83
CA ILE A 39 26.13 2.58 26.14
C ILE A 39 26.09 1.06 26.34
N GLU A 40 25.08 0.59 27.04
CA GLU A 40 24.87 -0.82 27.37
C GLU A 40 23.77 -1.46 26.50
N GLY A 41 22.92 -0.65 25.89
CA GLY A 41 21.86 -1.15 25.01
C GLY A 41 21.48 -0.15 23.93
N MET A 42 21.16 -0.67 22.76
CA MET A 42 20.63 0.11 21.62
C MET A 42 19.55 -0.67 20.90
N GLU A 43 18.61 0.05 20.26
CA GLU A 43 17.52 -0.55 19.50
C GLU A 43 17.20 0.27 18.26
N SER A 44 16.56 -0.37 17.26
CA SER A 44 16.09 0.30 16.05
C SER A 44 15.01 1.35 16.37
N THR A 45 15.07 2.49 15.65
CA THR A 45 14.01 3.51 15.64
C THR A 45 12.93 3.19 14.60
N ASP A 46 13.22 2.31 13.64
CA ASP A 46 12.38 2.04 12.46
C ASP A 46 11.44 0.85 12.68
N HIS A 47 11.10 0.55 13.92
CA HIS A 47 10.24 -0.58 14.31
C HIS A 47 10.75 -1.97 13.88
N LYS A 48 12.03 -2.08 13.49
CA LYS A 48 12.69 -3.36 13.20
C LYS A 48 13.02 -4.09 14.49
N SER A 49 13.00 -5.42 14.44
CA SER A 49 13.35 -6.30 15.55
C SER A 49 14.87 -6.38 15.75
N ILE A 50 15.52 -5.22 15.95
CA ILE A 50 16.96 -5.08 16.17
C ILE A 50 17.20 -4.55 17.56
N LEU A 51 17.94 -5.33 18.35
CA LEU A 51 18.35 -5.00 19.70
C LEU A 51 19.83 -5.40 19.88
N GLY A 52 20.66 -4.45 20.27
CA GLY A 52 22.04 -4.68 20.69
C GLY A 52 22.15 -4.53 22.20
N VAL A 53 22.87 -5.44 22.84
CA VAL A 53 23.23 -5.36 24.26
C VAL A 53 24.73 -5.52 24.42
N GLN A 54 25.34 -4.77 25.34
CA GLN A 54 26.79 -4.77 25.58
C GLN A 54 27.19 -5.86 26.54
N TRP A 55 26.31 -6.22 27.48
CA TRP A 55 26.55 -7.33 28.43
C TRP A 55 26.33 -8.69 27.74
N HIS A 56 26.70 -9.75 28.49
CA HIS A 56 26.53 -11.14 28.11
C HIS A 56 25.31 -11.76 28.79
N PRO A 57 24.12 -11.73 28.22
CA PRO A 57 22.92 -12.31 28.84
C PRO A 57 23.10 -13.79 29.16
N GLU A 58 23.80 -14.53 28.33
CA GLU A 58 24.08 -15.97 28.48
C GLU A 58 24.91 -16.29 29.71
N CYS A 59 25.65 -15.31 30.24
CA CYS A 59 26.50 -15.46 31.45
C CYS A 59 25.82 -15.01 32.74
N LEU A 60 24.55 -14.57 32.71
CA LEU A 60 23.83 -14.17 33.92
C LEU A 60 23.25 -15.35 34.74
N GLY A 61 23.57 -16.59 34.37
CA GLY A 61 23.00 -17.80 34.94
C GLY A 61 21.56 -18.08 34.52
N ASN A 62 20.95 -19.12 35.11
CA ASN A 62 19.55 -19.49 34.80
C ASN A 62 18.57 -18.62 35.59
N THR A 63 18.60 -17.32 35.36
CA THR A 63 17.67 -16.38 35.99
C THR A 63 16.61 -15.94 35.01
N TRP A 64 15.47 -15.42 35.50
CA TRP A 64 14.44 -14.79 34.66
C TRP A 64 15.04 -13.70 33.78
N ASP A 65 15.99 -12.91 34.30
CA ASP A 65 16.63 -11.83 33.55
C ASP A 65 17.51 -12.34 32.39
N THR A 66 18.07 -13.54 32.48
CA THR A 66 18.82 -14.18 31.40
C THR A 66 17.94 -14.56 30.24
N SER A 67 16.79 -15.18 30.52
CA SER A 67 15.93 -15.77 29.49
C SER A 67 15.14 -14.74 28.67
N ASN A 68 14.95 -13.52 29.19
CA ASN A 68 14.02 -12.56 28.59
C ASN A 68 14.42 -12.09 27.19
N VAL A 69 15.69 -11.78 26.93
CA VAL A 69 16.17 -11.40 25.58
C VAL A 69 16.03 -12.56 24.61
N PHE A 70 16.38 -13.78 25.04
CA PHE A 70 16.26 -14.98 24.20
C PHE A 70 14.80 -15.33 23.94
N THR A 71 13.93 -15.23 24.94
CA THR A 71 12.47 -15.40 24.77
C THR A 71 11.91 -14.36 23.80
N TRP A 72 12.35 -13.12 23.89
CA TRP A 72 11.94 -12.07 22.95
C TRP A 72 12.35 -12.40 21.51
N ILE A 73 13.62 -12.77 21.25
CA ILE A 73 14.04 -13.07 19.85
C ILE A 73 13.34 -14.30 19.27
N VAL A 74 13.09 -15.32 20.09
CA VAL A 74 12.29 -16.48 19.67
C VAL A 74 10.85 -16.07 19.37
N GLY A 75 10.24 -15.21 20.19
CA GLY A 75 8.91 -14.66 19.97
C GLY A 75 8.84 -13.86 18.66
N GLU A 76 9.84 -13.02 18.38
CA GLU A 76 9.95 -12.29 17.10
C GLU A 76 10.06 -13.25 15.91
N ALA A 77 10.91 -14.28 15.99
CA ALA A 77 11.07 -15.28 14.94
C ALA A 77 9.77 -16.06 14.67
N LEU A 78 9.05 -16.45 15.73
CA LEU A 78 7.75 -17.12 15.62
C LEU A 78 6.69 -16.19 15.00
N SER A 79 6.70 -14.90 15.35
CA SER A 79 5.80 -13.91 14.75
C SER A 79 6.05 -13.73 13.24
N PHE A 80 7.33 -13.65 12.82
CA PHE A 80 7.70 -13.63 11.39
C PHE A 80 7.27 -14.92 10.69
N LYS A 81 7.53 -16.08 11.29
CA LYS A 81 7.11 -17.36 10.73
C LYS A 81 5.59 -17.41 10.54
N ALA A 82 4.80 -17.02 11.53
CA ALA A 82 3.35 -17.00 11.45
C ALA A 82 2.85 -16.09 10.30
N ALA A 83 3.44 -14.90 10.14
CA ALA A 83 3.09 -14.01 9.05
C ALA A 83 3.45 -14.58 7.67
N LYS A 84 4.62 -15.23 7.54
CA LYS A 84 5.01 -15.94 6.31
C LYS A 84 4.07 -17.10 6.00
N ASP A 85 3.64 -17.83 7.01
CA ASP A 85 2.67 -18.94 6.85
C ASP A 85 1.31 -18.39 6.34
N VAL A 86 0.88 -17.19 6.76
CA VAL A 86 -0.29 -16.51 6.18
C VAL A 86 -0.06 -16.18 4.71
N HIS A 87 1.01 -15.42 4.38
CA HIS A 87 1.29 -14.99 3.00
C HIS A 87 1.47 -16.16 2.03
N SER A 88 1.94 -17.33 2.51
CA SER A 88 2.04 -18.54 1.67
C SER A 88 0.65 -19.10 1.28
N ARG A 89 -0.39 -18.83 2.08
CA ARG A 89 -1.75 -19.36 1.88
C ARG A 89 -2.68 -18.40 1.18
N VAL A 90 -2.54 -17.08 1.44
CA VAL A 90 -3.41 -16.05 0.85
C VAL A 90 -2.72 -15.44 -0.36
N LEU A 91 -3.48 -14.86 -1.26
CA LEU A 91 -2.93 -14.02 -2.32
C LEU A 91 -2.78 -12.61 -1.78
N THR A 92 -1.54 -12.11 -1.78
CA THR A 92 -1.21 -10.77 -1.31
C THR A 92 -1.15 -9.81 -2.48
N LEU A 93 -1.93 -8.72 -2.39
CA LEU A 93 -2.06 -7.72 -3.45
C LEU A 93 -1.93 -6.31 -2.85
N ASP A 94 -1.11 -5.49 -3.50
CA ASP A 94 -1.04 -4.06 -3.31
C ASP A 94 -1.78 -3.38 -4.46
N SER A 95 -2.81 -2.60 -4.14
CA SER A 95 -3.70 -2.04 -5.17
C SER A 95 -3.22 -0.76 -5.81
N HIS A 96 -2.10 -0.18 -5.36
CA HIS A 96 -1.58 1.07 -5.92
C HIS A 96 -0.08 1.25 -5.68
N CYS A 97 0.66 1.41 -6.77
CA CYS A 97 2.10 1.58 -6.76
C CYS A 97 2.56 2.43 -7.94
N ASP A 98 3.39 3.44 -7.66
CA ASP A 98 3.89 4.42 -8.63
C ASP A 98 5.29 4.15 -9.14
N THR A 99 5.81 2.94 -8.96
CA THR A 99 7.13 2.55 -9.50
C THR A 99 7.33 2.91 -10.99
N PRO A 100 6.28 2.90 -11.86
CA PRO A 100 6.44 3.34 -13.24
C PRO A 100 6.92 4.78 -13.42
N MET A 101 6.78 5.66 -12.41
CA MET A 101 7.34 7.02 -12.45
C MET A 101 8.87 7.03 -12.58
N PHE A 102 9.53 5.94 -12.22
CA PHE A 102 10.99 5.77 -12.29
C PHE A 102 11.45 5.05 -13.54
N PHE A 103 10.55 4.52 -14.35
CA PHE A 103 10.92 3.83 -15.59
C PHE A 103 11.61 4.80 -16.56
N GLY A 104 12.67 4.33 -17.21
CA GLY A 104 13.54 5.18 -18.01
C GLY A 104 14.60 5.98 -17.24
N GLN A 105 14.68 5.86 -15.90
CA GLN A 105 15.63 6.58 -15.04
C GLN A 105 16.79 5.70 -14.53
N ASP A 106 17.25 4.74 -15.31
CA ASP A 106 18.32 3.81 -14.91
C ASP A 106 18.00 3.07 -13.60
N ILE A 107 16.85 2.39 -13.59
CA ILE A 107 16.44 1.44 -12.56
C ILE A 107 16.43 0.02 -13.13
N ASP A 108 16.65 -0.96 -12.29
CA ASP A 108 16.54 -2.38 -12.65
C ASP A 108 15.54 -3.07 -11.71
N PHE A 109 14.31 -3.27 -12.19
CA PHE A 109 13.26 -3.92 -11.41
C PHE A 109 13.61 -5.38 -11.06
N GLY A 110 14.47 -6.02 -11.84
CA GLY A 110 14.97 -7.37 -11.61
C GLY A 110 16.04 -7.49 -10.52
N ARG A 111 16.48 -6.37 -9.94
CA ARG A 111 17.47 -6.32 -8.86
C ARG A 111 16.93 -5.56 -7.66
N ARG A 112 17.60 -5.70 -6.51
CA ARG A 112 17.32 -4.82 -5.37
C ARG A 112 17.85 -3.41 -5.68
N ASP A 113 16.94 -2.52 -6.06
CA ASP A 113 17.28 -1.15 -6.40
C ASP A 113 16.91 -0.20 -5.24
N PRO A 114 17.84 0.60 -4.71
CA PRO A 114 17.57 1.53 -3.62
C PRO A 114 16.72 2.75 -4.04
N LYS A 115 16.53 2.99 -5.35
CA LYS A 115 15.78 4.13 -5.86
C LYS A 115 14.28 3.92 -5.86
N ILE A 116 13.81 2.66 -5.82
CA ILE A 116 12.39 2.30 -5.86
C ILE A 116 12.00 1.47 -4.65
N LEU A 117 10.75 1.55 -4.24
CA LEU A 117 10.22 0.85 -3.06
C LEU A 117 9.64 -0.52 -3.41
N VAL A 118 9.33 -0.76 -4.68
CA VAL A 118 8.86 -2.05 -5.21
C VAL A 118 9.80 -2.52 -6.32
N ASP A 119 10.44 -3.64 -6.10
CA ASP A 119 11.20 -4.41 -7.08
C ASP A 119 11.01 -5.90 -6.84
N LEU A 120 11.50 -6.74 -7.72
CA LEU A 120 11.31 -8.18 -7.64
C LEU A 120 11.83 -8.80 -6.33
N TYR A 121 12.98 -8.30 -5.84
CA TYR A 121 13.57 -8.76 -4.58
C TYR A 121 12.72 -8.33 -3.38
N LYS A 122 12.25 -7.10 -3.35
CA LYS A 122 11.38 -6.59 -2.28
C LYS A 122 10.02 -7.29 -2.27
N MET A 123 9.43 -7.54 -3.46
CA MET A 123 8.22 -8.35 -3.58
C MET A 123 8.44 -9.78 -3.04
N HIS A 124 9.60 -10.37 -3.31
CA HIS A 124 9.92 -11.70 -2.80
C HIS A 124 10.10 -11.71 -1.27
N GLU A 125 10.85 -10.77 -0.72
CA GLU A 125 11.13 -10.69 0.72
C GLU A 125 9.87 -10.39 1.55
N GLY A 126 9.02 -9.45 1.08
CA GLY A 126 7.74 -9.15 1.72
C GLY A 126 6.64 -10.14 1.39
N MET A 127 6.94 -11.13 0.53
CA MET A 127 5.97 -12.13 0.03
C MET A 127 4.73 -11.46 -0.58
N LEU A 128 4.94 -10.38 -1.34
CA LEU A 128 3.90 -9.72 -2.15
C LEU A 128 3.73 -10.50 -3.47
N ASP A 129 2.52 -10.98 -3.75
CA ASP A 129 2.23 -11.77 -4.95
C ASP A 129 1.84 -10.90 -6.13
N ALA A 130 1.17 -9.77 -5.88
CA ALA A 130 0.67 -8.88 -6.92
C ALA A 130 0.80 -7.42 -6.54
N SER A 131 1.11 -6.57 -7.50
CA SER A 131 1.07 -5.11 -7.37
C SER A 131 0.39 -4.49 -8.59
N ILE A 132 -0.44 -3.47 -8.36
CA ILE A 132 -1.01 -2.68 -9.45
C ILE A 132 -0.10 -1.48 -9.68
N MET A 133 0.57 -1.48 -10.81
CA MET A 133 1.40 -0.38 -11.28
C MET A 133 0.56 0.59 -12.08
N VAL A 134 0.63 1.87 -11.75
CA VAL A 134 -0.23 2.86 -12.37
C VAL A 134 0.50 3.71 -13.39
N ALA A 135 -0.19 3.99 -14.49
CA ALA A 135 0.16 5.09 -15.36
C ALA A 135 -0.33 6.38 -14.71
N PHE A 136 0.55 7.00 -13.90
CA PHE A 136 0.29 8.28 -13.25
C PHE A 136 0.44 9.44 -14.23
N LEU A 137 -0.56 10.33 -14.25
CA LEU A 137 -0.51 11.56 -15.04
C LEU A 137 -0.78 12.78 -14.16
N ARG A 138 0.21 13.64 -14.06
CA ARG A 138 0.00 14.93 -13.43
C ARG A 138 -1.00 15.77 -14.23
N GLN A 139 -1.99 16.36 -13.56
CA GLN A 139 -2.93 17.28 -14.21
C GLN A 139 -2.19 18.47 -14.82
N LYS A 140 -2.47 18.74 -16.10
CA LYS A 140 -1.93 19.85 -16.88
C LYS A 140 -3.07 20.53 -17.64
N GLU A 141 -2.69 21.39 -18.64
CA GLU A 141 -3.63 22.08 -19.53
C GLU A 141 -4.54 21.09 -20.26
N ARG A 142 -5.80 21.50 -20.42
CA ARG A 142 -6.86 20.68 -21.06
C ARG A 142 -7.21 21.18 -22.47
N ASP A 143 -6.29 21.88 -23.11
CA ASP A 143 -6.40 22.17 -24.53
C ASP A 143 -6.15 20.93 -25.40
N THR A 144 -6.38 21.02 -26.68
CA THR A 144 -6.25 19.90 -27.63
C THR A 144 -4.87 19.24 -27.57
N GLU A 145 -3.81 20.04 -27.40
CA GLU A 145 -2.44 19.52 -27.34
C GLU A 145 -2.15 18.85 -25.99
N GLY A 146 -2.61 19.45 -24.90
CA GLY A 146 -2.49 18.89 -23.55
C GLY A 146 -3.21 17.55 -23.41
N LEU A 147 -4.44 17.44 -23.89
CA LEU A 147 -5.22 16.20 -23.88
C LEU A 147 -4.56 15.10 -24.73
N LYS A 148 -4.09 15.45 -25.93
CA LYS A 148 -3.34 14.50 -26.80
C LYS A 148 -2.02 14.05 -26.16
N ALA A 149 -1.30 14.96 -25.52
CA ALA A 149 -0.07 14.63 -24.80
C ALA A 149 -0.33 13.71 -23.61
N ALA A 150 -1.43 13.92 -22.88
CA ALA A 150 -1.84 13.06 -21.78
C ALA A 150 -2.09 11.62 -22.25
N THR A 151 -2.87 11.44 -23.32
CA THR A 151 -3.12 10.11 -23.91
C THR A 151 -1.82 9.43 -24.34
N SER A 152 -0.93 10.17 -25.03
CA SER A 152 0.36 9.63 -25.48
C SER A 152 1.26 9.26 -24.30
N THR A 153 1.29 10.06 -23.24
CA THR A 153 2.06 9.76 -22.03
C THR A 153 1.54 8.51 -21.32
N CYS A 154 0.23 8.36 -21.22
CA CYS A 154 -0.38 7.16 -20.66
C CYS A 154 0.04 5.91 -21.43
N ASP A 155 -0.02 5.95 -22.76
CA ASP A 155 0.39 4.84 -23.62
C ASP A 155 1.85 4.46 -23.39
N GLN A 156 2.75 5.46 -23.33
CA GLN A 156 4.18 5.22 -23.08
C GLN A 156 4.44 4.56 -21.72
N ILE A 157 3.74 4.98 -20.67
CA ILE A 157 3.90 4.36 -19.34
C ILE A 157 3.38 2.93 -19.36
N LEU A 158 2.23 2.68 -19.97
CA LEU A 158 1.68 1.32 -20.09
C LEU A 158 2.62 0.42 -20.93
N ASP A 159 3.24 0.93 -22.00
CA ASP A 159 4.25 0.21 -22.78
C ASP A 159 5.45 -0.17 -21.91
N GLN A 160 5.94 0.75 -21.08
CA GLN A 160 7.05 0.50 -20.17
C GLN A 160 6.72 -0.55 -19.10
N ILE A 161 5.49 -0.56 -18.57
CA ILE A 161 5.05 -1.60 -17.62
C ILE A 161 5.04 -2.98 -18.31
N GLU A 162 4.50 -3.07 -19.51
CA GLU A 162 4.45 -4.32 -20.28
C GLU A 162 5.86 -4.80 -20.65
N GLU A 163 6.75 -3.90 -21.07
CA GLU A 163 8.14 -4.20 -21.40
C GLU A 163 8.91 -4.68 -20.16
N MET A 164 8.78 -3.98 -19.02
CA MET A 164 9.41 -4.39 -17.78
C MET A 164 8.99 -5.80 -17.37
N ALA A 165 7.71 -6.14 -17.45
CA ALA A 165 7.23 -7.48 -17.14
C ALA A 165 7.76 -8.54 -18.14
N ALA A 166 7.87 -8.19 -19.42
CA ALA A 166 8.37 -9.07 -20.49
C ALA A 166 9.88 -9.34 -20.38
N THR A 167 10.65 -8.47 -19.73
CA THR A 167 12.10 -8.70 -19.51
C THR A 167 12.38 -9.75 -18.42
N HIS A 168 11.38 -10.12 -17.61
CA HIS A 168 11.53 -11.07 -16.50
C HIS A 168 10.47 -12.19 -16.55
N PRO A 169 10.31 -12.93 -17.68
CA PRO A 169 9.19 -13.85 -17.89
C PRO A 169 9.18 -15.06 -16.94
N ASP A 170 10.35 -15.40 -16.37
CA ASP A 170 10.49 -16.51 -15.41
C ASP A 170 10.06 -16.12 -13.99
N CYS A 171 9.85 -14.83 -13.72
CA CYS A 171 9.55 -14.30 -12.38
C CYS A 171 8.30 -13.42 -12.34
N LEU A 172 7.94 -12.79 -13.47
CA LEU A 172 6.82 -11.85 -13.60
C LEU A 172 5.82 -12.28 -14.67
N ALA A 173 4.57 -11.91 -14.46
CA ALA A 173 3.54 -12.00 -15.49
C ALA A 173 2.52 -10.87 -15.32
N ILE A 174 2.01 -10.34 -16.44
CA ILE A 174 0.87 -9.42 -16.41
C ILE A 174 -0.39 -10.22 -16.05
N ALA A 175 -1.14 -9.74 -15.06
CA ALA A 175 -2.45 -10.27 -14.71
C ALA A 175 -3.54 -9.26 -15.10
N ARG A 176 -4.58 -9.73 -15.82
CA ARG A 176 -5.70 -8.93 -16.31
C ARG A 176 -7.03 -9.31 -15.66
N THR A 177 -7.04 -10.50 -15.05
CA THR A 177 -8.21 -11.11 -14.42
C THR A 177 -7.85 -11.66 -13.03
N PRO A 178 -8.85 -11.86 -12.16
CA PRO A 178 -8.65 -12.59 -10.90
C PRO A 178 -8.02 -13.97 -11.08
N ASP A 179 -8.37 -14.69 -12.14
CA ASP A 179 -7.88 -16.04 -12.37
C ASP A 179 -6.40 -16.05 -12.77
N ASP A 180 -5.93 -15.01 -13.48
CA ASP A 180 -4.50 -14.83 -13.79
C ASP A 180 -3.67 -14.71 -12.50
N LEU A 181 -4.16 -13.98 -11.51
CA LEU A 181 -3.47 -13.78 -10.22
C LEU A 181 -3.21 -15.13 -9.52
N TYR A 182 -4.24 -15.97 -9.43
CA TYR A 182 -4.10 -17.30 -8.82
C TYR A 182 -3.24 -18.23 -9.65
N ALA A 183 -3.38 -18.20 -10.98
CA ALA A 183 -2.57 -19.00 -11.89
C ALA A 183 -1.08 -18.64 -11.80
N ASN A 184 -0.76 -17.34 -11.72
CA ASN A 184 0.61 -16.86 -11.57
C ASN A 184 1.21 -17.27 -10.21
N LYS A 185 0.46 -17.10 -9.12
CA LYS A 185 0.90 -17.54 -7.79
C LYS A 185 1.21 -19.04 -7.76
N LEU A 186 0.36 -19.88 -8.37
CA LEU A 186 0.60 -21.32 -8.47
C LEU A 186 1.87 -21.67 -9.26
N LYS A 187 2.25 -20.83 -10.22
CA LYS A 187 3.50 -20.99 -10.99
C LYS A 187 4.72 -20.38 -10.28
N GLY A 188 4.53 -19.72 -9.14
CA GLY A 188 5.60 -19.01 -8.43
C GLY A 188 5.97 -17.66 -9.05
N LEU A 189 5.14 -17.13 -9.98
CA LEU A 189 5.35 -15.84 -10.60
C LEU A 189 4.72 -14.71 -9.75
N LYS A 190 5.36 -13.55 -9.75
CA LYS A 190 4.76 -12.31 -9.25
C LYS A 190 3.88 -11.71 -10.34
N SER A 191 2.73 -11.15 -9.95
CA SER A 191 1.80 -10.53 -10.88
C SER A 191 1.95 -9.02 -10.90
N ILE A 192 2.00 -8.46 -12.09
CA ILE A 192 1.85 -7.03 -12.32
C ILE A 192 0.50 -6.80 -12.96
N MET A 193 -0.29 -5.90 -12.40
CA MET A 193 -1.52 -5.39 -12.98
C MET A 193 -1.34 -3.94 -13.37
N MET A 194 -2.14 -3.46 -14.30
CA MET A 194 -2.06 -2.08 -14.77
C MET A 194 -3.28 -1.28 -14.30
N GLY A 195 -3.03 -0.11 -13.72
CA GLY A 195 -4.01 0.92 -13.42
C GLY A 195 -3.69 2.21 -14.16
N ILE A 196 -4.63 3.13 -14.17
CA ILE A 196 -4.42 4.52 -14.62
C ILE A 196 -4.75 5.43 -13.45
N GLU A 197 -3.84 6.34 -13.12
CA GLU A 197 -4.09 7.37 -12.13
C GLU A 197 -4.21 8.74 -12.80
N ASN A 198 -5.41 9.30 -12.73
CA ASN A 198 -5.96 10.47 -13.39
C ASN A 198 -6.62 10.18 -14.74
N GLY A 199 -7.95 10.24 -14.78
CA GLY A 199 -8.75 10.11 -16.00
C GLY A 199 -8.45 11.14 -17.09
N TYR A 200 -7.64 12.15 -16.78
CA TYR A 200 -7.02 13.04 -17.79
C TYR A 200 -6.35 12.25 -18.94
N ALA A 201 -5.95 11.01 -18.67
CA ALA A 201 -5.34 10.09 -19.61
C ALA A 201 -6.20 9.75 -20.84
N ILE A 202 -7.54 9.83 -20.73
CA ILE A 202 -8.42 9.52 -21.85
C ILE A 202 -8.53 10.67 -22.86
N GLY A 203 -8.02 11.86 -22.51
CA GLY A 203 -8.25 13.07 -23.31
C GLY A 203 -9.73 13.41 -23.38
N ASP A 204 -10.19 13.82 -24.56
CA ASP A 204 -11.59 14.09 -24.89
C ASP A 204 -12.28 12.92 -25.63
N ASP A 205 -11.57 11.79 -25.79
CA ASP A 205 -12.04 10.60 -26.52
C ASP A 205 -12.33 9.43 -25.57
N ILE A 206 -13.62 9.21 -25.29
CA ILE A 206 -14.09 8.13 -24.44
C ILE A 206 -13.73 6.73 -24.96
N SER A 207 -13.45 6.57 -26.27
CA SER A 207 -13.05 5.28 -26.84
C SER A 207 -11.70 4.80 -26.35
N ASN A 208 -10.87 5.69 -25.76
CA ASN A 208 -9.62 5.35 -25.11
C ASN A 208 -9.83 4.41 -23.91
N LEU A 209 -10.99 4.46 -23.23
CA LEU A 209 -11.32 3.52 -22.15
C LEU A 209 -11.34 2.07 -22.66
N GLU A 210 -11.99 1.81 -23.80
CA GLU A 210 -12.03 0.45 -24.38
C GLU A 210 -10.62 0.00 -24.80
N ARG A 211 -9.83 0.90 -25.37
CA ARG A 211 -8.44 0.63 -25.75
C ARG A 211 -7.58 0.25 -24.54
N TYR A 212 -7.67 1.00 -23.43
CA TYR A 212 -6.96 0.69 -22.19
C TYR A 212 -7.46 -0.60 -21.55
N ARG A 213 -8.78 -0.83 -21.55
CA ARG A 213 -9.34 -2.08 -21.02
C ARG A 213 -8.86 -3.30 -21.79
N ARG A 214 -8.76 -3.23 -23.11
CA ARG A 214 -8.19 -4.30 -23.97
C ARG A 214 -6.71 -4.58 -23.67
N ARG A 215 -5.95 -3.57 -23.28
CA ARG A 215 -4.56 -3.73 -22.82
C ARG A 215 -4.50 -4.44 -21.46
N GLY A 216 -5.57 -4.42 -20.68
CA GLY A 216 -5.66 -5.07 -19.38
C GLY A 216 -5.64 -4.11 -18.21
N VAL A 217 -5.86 -2.81 -18.43
CA VAL A 217 -6.06 -1.84 -17.33
C VAL A 217 -7.29 -2.26 -16.53
N VAL A 218 -7.13 -2.40 -15.22
CA VAL A 218 -8.17 -2.93 -14.33
C VAL A 218 -8.99 -1.84 -13.67
N TYR A 219 -8.41 -0.66 -13.43
CA TYR A 219 -9.12 0.52 -12.94
C TYR A 219 -8.56 1.82 -13.51
N MET A 220 -9.35 2.88 -13.41
CA MET A 220 -8.92 4.25 -13.64
C MET A 220 -9.42 5.13 -12.49
N THR A 221 -8.49 5.87 -11.85
CA THR A 221 -8.81 6.94 -10.91
C THR A 221 -9.36 8.13 -11.68
N LEU A 222 -10.56 8.62 -11.32
CA LEU A 222 -11.26 9.64 -12.11
C LEU A 222 -10.49 10.95 -12.22
N CYS A 223 -9.78 11.35 -11.17
CA CYS A 223 -8.93 12.55 -11.15
C CYS A 223 -7.71 12.32 -10.26
N HIS A 224 -6.73 13.22 -10.34
CA HIS A 224 -5.62 13.30 -9.37
C HIS A 224 -5.71 14.64 -8.60
N ASN A 225 -4.59 15.30 -8.31
CA ASN A 225 -4.56 16.62 -7.68
C ASN A 225 -4.89 17.71 -8.71
N GLY A 226 -6.13 18.18 -8.71
CA GLY A 226 -6.72 19.16 -9.62
C GLY A 226 -7.93 18.61 -10.37
N ASP A 227 -8.89 19.50 -10.62
CA ASP A 227 -10.09 19.18 -11.40
C ASP A 227 -9.73 18.85 -12.85
N ASN A 228 -10.47 17.95 -13.45
CA ASN A 228 -10.34 17.62 -14.88
C ASN A 228 -11.71 17.60 -15.55
N ASP A 229 -11.80 17.18 -16.82
CA ASP A 229 -13.08 17.16 -17.54
C ASP A 229 -14.09 16.14 -16.99
N ILE A 230 -13.65 15.22 -16.12
CA ILE A 230 -14.47 14.15 -15.55
C ILE A 230 -15.12 14.59 -14.22
N CYS A 231 -14.33 15.11 -13.27
CA CYS A 231 -14.84 15.46 -11.96
C CYS A 231 -13.91 16.40 -11.18
N ASP A 232 -14.43 16.90 -10.08
CA ASP A 232 -13.68 17.69 -9.12
C ASP A 232 -12.81 16.81 -8.22
N SER A 233 -11.60 17.31 -7.95
CA SER A 233 -10.60 16.71 -7.09
C SER A 233 -10.69 17.23 -5.65
N ALA A 234 -10.32 16.42 -4.66
CA ALA A 234 -10.16 16.86 -3.26
C ALA A 234 -9.13 18.00 -3.09
N LYS A 235 -8.27 18.22 -4.09
CA LYS A 235 -7.30 19.33 -4.19
C LYS A 235 -7.57 20.23 -5.40
N GLY A 236 -8.77 20.19 -5.94
CA GLY A 236 -9.26 21.08 -7.01
C GLY A 236 -9.91 22.34 -6.50
N ASN A 237 -10.57 23.05 -7.40
CA ASN A 237 -11.26 24.31 -7.13
C ASN A 237 -12.79 24.15 -7.11
N GLY A 238 -13.32 22.97 -7.42
CA GLY A 238 -14.76 22.68 -7.49
C GLY A 238 -15.40 23.20 -8.78
N GLU A 239 -14.79 22.93 -9.92
CA GLU A 239 -15.21 23.44 -11.24
C GLU A 239 -16.60 22.97 -11.64
N HIS A 240 -16.95 21.72 -11.31
CA HIS A 240 -18.20 21.07 -11.73
C HIS A 240 -19.24 20.96 -10.60
N GLY A 241 -18.82 21.16 -9.34
CA GLY A 241 -19.63 20.86 -8.16
C GLY A 241 -19.79 19.37 -7.89
N GLY A 242 -18.97 18.52 -8.54
CA GLY A 242 -18.98 17.08 -8.45
C GLY A 242 -18.53 16.41 -9.75
N VAL A 243 -19.26 15.42 -10.25
CA VAL A 243 -19.02 14.76 -11.53
C VAL A 243 -19.64 15.55 -12.68
N SER A 244 -18.86 15.82 -13.72
CA SER A 244 -19.34 16.53 -14.92
C SER A 244 -20.26 15.66 -15.78
N GLN A 245 -20.94 16.27 -16.79
CA GLN A 245 -21.72 15.52 -17.79
C GLN A 245 -20.85 14.56 -18.62
N PHE A 246 -19.58 14.90 -18.86
CA PHE A 246 -18.64 14.01 -19.51
C PHE A 246 -18.24 12.88 -18.57
N GLY A 247 -17.98 13.18 -17.30
CA GLY A 247 -17.67 12.20 -16.25
C GLY A 247 -18.77 11.17 -16.04
N GLU A 248 -20.05 11.57 -16.14
CA GLU A 248 -21.16 10.62 -16.10
C GLU A 248 -21.07 9.57 -17.23
N LYS A 249 -20.74 10.02 -18.44
CA LYS A 249 -20.54 9.11 -19.59
C LYS A 249 -19.33 8.20 -19.37
N VAL A 250 -18.24 8.74 -18.83
CA VAL A 250 -17.01 7.99 -18.50
C VAL A 250 -17.31 6.89 -17.50
N ILE A 251 -17.98 7.19 -16.40
CA ILE A 251 -18.33 6.19 -15.36
C ILE A 251 -19.22 5.08 -15.96
N LYS A 252 -20.23 5.44 -16.75
CA LYS A 252 -21.11 4.47 -17.40
C LYS A 252 -20.35 3.57 -18.39
N GLU A 253 -19.41 4.13 -19.14
CA GLU A 253 -18.59 3.37 -20.08
C GLU A 253 -17.60 2.46 -19.35
N MET A 254 -16.98 2.91 -18.25
CA MET A 254 -16.13 2.05 -17.41
C MET A 254 -16.93 0.85 -16.88
N ASN A 255 -18.17 1.08 -16.41
CA ASN A 255 -19.05 -0.02 -15.99
C ASN A 255 -19.35 -0.99 -17.15
N ARG A 256 -19.67 -0.49 -18.33
CA ARG A 256 -19.92 -1.32 -19.53
C ARG A 256 -18.72 -2.20 -19.88
N LEU A 257 -17.51 -1.65 -19.76
CA LEU A 257 -16.25 -2.32 -20.08
C LEU A 257 -15.75 -3.26 -18.98
N GLY A 258 -16.38 -3.28 -17.81
CA GLY A 258 -15.87 -4.03 -16.66
C GLY A 258 -14.53 -3.48 -16.13
N MET A 259 -14.33 -2.17 -16.22
CA MET A 259 -13.23 -1.43 -15.64
C MET A 259 -13.69 -0.83 -14.31
N MET A 260 -12.93 -1.02 -13.23
CA MET A 260 -13.29 -0.47 -11.93
C MET A 260 -13.13 1.06 -11.92
N VAL A 261 -14.14 1.75 -11.38
CA VAL A 261 -14.06 3.19 -11.09
C VAL A 261 -13.30 3.34 -9.78
N ASP A 262 -12.26 4.17 -9.78
CA ASP A 262 -11.49 4.49 -8.58
C ASP A 262 -11.74 5.95 -8.16
N LEU A 263 -12.12 6.15 -6.88
CA LEU A 263 -12.44 7.46 -6.30
C LEU A 263 -11.35 8.01 -5.38
N SER A 264 -10.18 7.40 -5.33
CA SER A 264 -9.04 8.07 -4.71
C SER A 264 -8.85 9.43 -5.37
N HIS A 265 -8.50 10.46 -4.61
CA HIS A 265 -8.39 11.86 -5.06
C HIS A 265 -9.69 12.63 -5.32
N ALA A 266 -10.84 11.98 -5.45
CA ALA A 266 -12.11 12.66 -5.74
C ALA A 266 -12.55 13.61 -4.60
N ALA A 267 -13.13 14.75 -4.95
CA ALA A 267 -13.80 15.61 -3.99
C ALA A 267 -14.99 14.89 -3.34
N ASP A 268 -15.43 15.34 -2.16
CA ASP A 268 -16.57 14.73 -1.46
C ASP A 268 -17.85 14.73 -2.33
N SER A 269 -18.11 15.80 -3.11
CA SER A 269 -19.22 15.86 -4.07
C SER A 269 -19.07 14.81 -5.18
N SER A 270 -17.88 14.76 -5.82
CA SER A 270 -17.58 13.79 -6.88
C SER A 270 -17.71 12.34 -6.39
N PHE A 271 -17.34 12.10 -5.12
CA PHE A 271 -17.47 10.80 -4.49
C PHE A 271 -18.94 10.32 -4.44
N TYR A 272 -19.84 11.18 -3.95
CA TYR A 272 -21.25 10.82 -3.84
C TYR A 272 -21.95 10.75 -5.19
N ASP A 273 -21.66 11.68 -6.12
CA ASP A 273 -22.18 11.64 -7.48
C ASP A 273 -21.76 10.34 -8.19
N ALA A 274 -20.50 9.94 -8.08
CA ALA A 274 -20.02 8.71 -8.70
C ALA A 274 -20.68 7.46 -8.12
N LEU A 275 -20.96 7.42 -6.81
CA LEU A 275 -21.72 6.34 -6.18
C LEU A 275 -23.16 6.26 -6.69
N GLU A 276 -23.79 7.39 -7.01
CA GLU A 276 -25.15 7.44 -7.56
C GLU A 276 -25.17 7.03 -9.05
N ILE A 277 -24.19 7.46 -9.83
CA ILE A 277 -24.09 7.21 -11.28
C ILE A 277 -23.67 5.77 -11.57
N SER A 278 -22.76 5.20 -10.78
CA SER A 278 -22.17 3.88 -11.07
C SER A 278 -23.17 2.76 -10.83
N SER A 279 -23.36 1.90 -11.82
CA SER A 279 -24.14 0.67 -11.71
C SER A 279 -23.32 -0.49 -11.11
N SER A 280 -22.01 -0.31 -10.93
CA SER A 280 -21.09 -1.29 -10.36
C SER A 280 -20.50 -0.76 -9.05
N PRO A 281 -20.09 -1.65 -8.12
CA PRO A 281 -19.36 -1.22 -6.93
C PRO A 281 -18.05 -0.52 -7.29
N ILE A 282 -17.60 0.37 -6.41
CA ILE A 282 -16.47 1.29 -6.64
C ILE A 282 -15.30 0.93 -5.72
N VAL A 283 -14.08 1.24 -6.12
CA VAL A 283 -12.87 1.16 -5.30
C VAL A 283 -12.35 2.56 -4.93
N CYS A 284 -11.74 2.70 -3.75
CA CYS A 284 -10.78 3.73 -3.44
C CYS A 284 -9.43 3.04 -3.32
N SER A 285 -8.59 3.14 -4.36
CA SER A 285 -7.37 2.33 -4.50
C SER A 285 -6.28 2.65 -3.45
N HIS A 286 -6.26 3.89 -2.92
CA HIS A 286 -5.33 4.36 -1.91
C HIS A 286 -5.90 5.56 -1.14
N SER A 287 -6.69 5.28 -0.08
CA SER A 287 -7.33 6.31 0.75
C SER A 287 -7.41 5.86 2.20
N SER A 288 -7.09 6.77 3.12
CA SER A 288 -7.10 6.50 4.57
C SER A 288 -8.32 7.13 5.27
N SER A 289 -8.32 7.21 6.61
CA SER A 289 -9.46 7.65 7.41
C SER A 289 -9.32 9.10 7.84
N ARG A 290 -10.28 9.96 7.48
CA ARG A 290 -10.29 11.39 7.84
C ARG A 290 -10.50 11.60 9.35
N ALA A 291 -11.13 10.66 10.02
CA ALA A 291 -11.30 10.69 11.48
C ALA A 291 -9.99 10.55 12.25
N LEU A 292 -8.96 9.90 11.67
CA LEU A 292 -7.65 9.70 12.30
C LEU A 292 -6.62 10.74 11.85
N CYS A 293 -6.71 11.21 10.61
CA CYS A 293 -5.87 12.27 10.07
C CYS A 293 -6.74 13.17 9.19
N ASN A 294 -6.96 14.41 9.63
CA ASN A 294 -7.90 15.35 9.01
C ASN A 294 -7.33 15.92 7.71
N HIS A 295 -7.27 15.09 6.69
CA HIS A 295 -6.82 15.48 5.36
C HIS A 295 -7.92 15.27 4.30
N PRO A 296 -8.12 16.17 3.33
CA PRO A 296 -9.21 16.08 2.34
C PRO A 296 -9.11 14.83 1.43
N ARG A 297 -7.92 14.24 1.29
CA ARG A 297 -7.70 12.98 0.55
C ARG A 297 -8.19 11.74 1.30
N ASN A 298 -8.43 11.85 2.61
CA ASN A 298 -8.94 10.77 3.43
C ASN A 298 -10.47 10.72 3.40
N LEU A 299 -11.02 9.51 3.47
CA LEU A 299 -12.45 9.27 3.51
C LEU A 299 -13.03 9.62 4.88
N THR A 300 -14.17 10.28 4.91
CA THR A 300 -14.99 10.41 6.12
C THR A 300 -15.65 9.08 6.47
N ASP A 301 -16.04 8.88 7.72
CA ASP A 301 -16.79 7.69 8.13
C ASP A 301 -18.10 7.51 7.35
N ASP A 302 -18.76 8.61 6.96
CA ASP A 302 -19.98 8.55 6.16
C ASP A 302 -19.68 8.10 4.72
N GLN A 303 -18.60 8.57 4.11
CA GLN A 303 -18.12 8.07 2.81
C GLN A 303 -17.78 6.58 2.89
N MET A 304 -17.07 6.16 3.94
CA MET A 304 -16.74 4.74 4.17
C MET A 304 -17.99 3.87 4.27
N ARG A 305 -19.00 4.31 5.06
CA ARG A 305 -20.28 3.60 5.18
C ARG A 305 -21.05 3.54 3.86
N ALA A 306 -21.05 4.65 3.11
CA ALA A 306 -21.69 4.72 1.79
C ALA A 306 -21.03 3.78 0.78
N LEU A 307 -19.69 3.77 0.73
CA LEU A 307 -18.90 2.88 -0.13
C LEU A 307 -19.16 1.41 0.20
N ALA A 308 -19.12 1.04 1.48
CA ALA A 308 -19.39 -0.32 1.94
C ALA A 308 -20.84 -0.76 1.61
N LYS A 309 -21.82 0.13 1.84
CA LYS A 309 -23.24 -0.13 1.49
C LYS A 309 -23.43 -0.38 0.00
N ALA A 310 -22.65 0.28 -0.85
CA ALA A 310 -22.64 0.06 -2.30
C ALA A 310 -21.83 -1.18 -2.72
N GLY A 311 -21.26 -1.96 -1.79
CA GLY A 311 -20.46 -3.14 -2.07
C GLY A 311 -19.00 -2.86 -2.44
N GLY A 312 -18.57 -1.59 -2.34
CA GLY A 312 -17.23 -1.14 -2.69
C GLY A 312 -16.17 -1.50 -1.65
N VAL A 313 -14.92 -1.11 -1.94
CA VAL A 313 -13.74 -1.41 -1.10
C VAL A 313 -12.86 -0.16 -0.99
N ALA A 314 -12.38 0.15 0.22
CA ALA A 314 -11.36 1.15 0.47
C ALA A 314 -10.02 0.45 0.79
N GLN A 315 -8.97 0.90 0.11
CA GLN A 315 -7.59 0.42 0.30
C GLN A 315 -6.81 1.48 1.06
N VAL A 316 -6.28 1.11 2.23
CA VAL A 316 -5.56 2.03 3.12
C VAL A 316 -4.21 2.38 2.52
N THR A 317 -3.97 3.69 2.34
CA THR A 317 -2.67 4.21 1.85
C THR A 317 -1.64 4.32 2.97
N PHE A 318 -0.36 4.24 2.60
CA PHE A 318 0.77 4.36 3.53
C PHE A 318 1.55 5.68 3.36
N TYR A 319 0.92 6.67 2.72
CA TYR A 319 1.49 8.01 2.68
C TYR A 319 1.41 8.68 4.07
N SER A 320 2.56 9.09 4.59
CA SER A 320 2.72 9.60 5.96
C SER A 320 1.78 10.79 6.27
N GLY A 321 1.57 11.69 5.30
CA GLY A 321 0.70 12.87 5.44
C GLY A 321 -0.79 12.54 5.46
N PHE A 322 -1.21 11.30 5.14
CA PHE A 322 -2.60 10.84 5.26
C PHE A 322 -2.80 9.92 6.46
N LEU A 323 -1.71 9.52 7.12
CA LEU A 323 -1.74 8.64 8.29
C LEU A 323 -1.69 9.40 9.61
N ASN A 324 -0.99 10.54 9.65
CA ASN A 324 -0.79 11.29 10.88
C ASN A 324 -0.75 12.79 10.57
N ASP A 325 -1.44 13.62 11.36
CA ASP A 325 -1.42 15.09 11.21
C ASP A 325 0.00 15.67 11.30
N LYS A 326 0.91 14.94 11.96
CA LYS A 326 2.35 15.19 11.95
C LYS A 326 3.04 14.10 11.11
N ALA A 327 3.12 14.30 9.81
CA ALA A 327 3.65 13.32 8.86
C ALA A 327 5.00 12.70 9.27
N SER A 328 5.89 13.48 9.91
CA SER A 328 7.20 12.99 10.40
C SER A 328 7.12 12.01 11.58
N GLU A 329 5.97 11.89 12.24
CA GLU A 329 5.72 10.97 13.34
C GLU A 329 4.99 9.70 12.88
N ALA A 330 4.51 9.67 11.63
CA ALA A 330 3.80 8.53 11.06
C ALA A 330 4.68 7.27 11.03
N THR A 331 4.09 6.14 11.37
CA THR A 331 4.75 4.83 11.43
C THR A 331 3.80 3.72 10.98
N ILE A 332 4.29 2.50 10.91
CA ILE A 332 3.45 1.31 10.69
C ILE A 332 2.28 1.19 11.68
N LEU A 333 2.39 1.78 12.89
CA LEU A 333 1.30 1.73 13.88
C LEU A 333 0.10 2.56 13.43
N ASP A 334 0.36 3.65 12.72
CA ASP A 334 -0.69 4.49 12.12
C ASP A 334 -1.36 3.75 10.96
N CYS A 335 -0.60 3.04 10.11
CA CYS A 335 -1.19 2.14 9.09
C CYS A 335 -2.17 1.15 9.70
N ILE A 336 -1.77 0.49 10.81
CA ILE A 336 -2.62 -0.46 11.51
C ILE A 336 -3.85 0.22 12.14
N ALA A 337 -3.70 1.42 12.68
CA ALA A 337 -4.82 2.18 13.23
C ALA A 337 -5.85 2.52 12.14
N HIS A 338 -5.40 2.95 10.96
CA HIS A 338 -6.28 3.22 9.81
C HIS A 338 -6.97 1.97 9.28
N ILE A 339 -6.27 0.82 9.21
CA ILE A 339 -6.89 -0.47 8.84
C ILE A 339 -7.97 -0.85 9.85
N ASN A 340 -7.69 -0.77 11.15
CA ASN A 340 -8.65 -1.07 12.20
C ASN A 340 -9.88 -0.17 12.12
N HIS A 341 -9.67 1.16 12.00
CA HIS A 341 -10.77 2.10 11.90
C HIS A 341 -11.64 1.83 10.66
N ALA A 342 -11.02 1.57 9.51
CA ALA A 342 -11.76 1.22 8.30
C ALA A 342 -12.58 -0.09 8.50
N VAL A 343 -12.00 -1.11 9.15
CA VAL A 343 -12.72 -2.36 9.48
C VAL A 343 -13.88 -2.10 10.45
N ASP A 344 -13.68 -1.24 11.46
CA ASP A 344 -14.73 -0.90 12.43
C ASP A 344 -15.90 -0.14 11.77
N VAL A 345 -15.63 0.72 10.80
CA VAL A 345 -16.63 1.56 10.13
C VAL A 345 -17.33 0.84 8.97
N MET A 346 -16.56 0.12 8.16
CA MET A 346 -17.02 -0.49 6.88
C MET A 346 -17.34 -1.98 7.00
N GLY A 347 -16.75 -2.66 7.98
CA GLY A 347 -16.70 -4.11 8.05
C GLY A 347 -15.52 -4.70 7.26
N ILE A 348 -15.12 -5.90 7.68
CA ILE A 348 -13.92 -6.60 7.14
C ILE A 348 -13.99 -6.90 5.64
N ASP A 349 -15.18 -6.94 5.04
CA ASP A 349 -15.38 -7.27 3.62
C ASP A 349 -15.12 -6.09 2.68
N HIS A 350 -14.79 -4.93 3.21
CA HIS A 350 -14.69 -3.67 2.46
C HIS A 350 -13.33 -2.96 2.60
N VAL A 351 -12.33 -3.60 3.19
CA VAL A 351 -11.03 -2.99 3.51
C VAL A 351 -9.89 -3.78 2.88
N GLY A 352 -8.87 -3.06 2.42
CA GLY A 352 -7.63 -3.65 1.92
C GLY A 352 -6.44 -2.69 2.00
N ILE A 353 -5.41 -2.96 1.22
CA ILE A 353 -4.12 -2.23 1.23
C ILE A 353 -3.80 -1.70 -0.16
N GLY A 354 -3.51 -0.40 -0.24
CA GLY A 354 -2.99 0.27 -1.43
C GLY A 354 -1.90 1.24 -1.00
N THR A 355 -0.66 0.78 -1.03
CA THR A 355 0.45 1.38 -0.28
C THR A 355 0.84 2.77 -0.74
N ASP A 356 0.62 3.08 -2.02
CA ASP A 356 1.13 4.31 -2.64
C ASP A 356 2.68 4.34 -2.66
N PHE A 357 3.31 3.16 -2.67
CA PHE A 357 4.76 3.06 -2.78
C PHE A 357 5.24 3.72 -4.07
N ASP A 358 6.36 4.42 -3.96
CA ASP A 358 6.96 5.23 -5.02
C ASP A 358 6.16 6.49 -5.40
N GLY A 359 4.92 6.66 -4.89
CA GLY A 359 4.10 7.87 -4.95
C GLY A 359 4.00 8.61 -3.62
N ASP A 360 5.08 8.65 -2.84
CA ASP A 360 5.21 9.18 -1.48
C ASP A 360 4.79 8.22 -0.34
N GLY A 361 4.29 7.01 -0.63
CA GLY A 361 3.97 5.98 0.35
C GLY A 361 5.21 5.38 1.01
N GLY A 362 5.01 4.85 2.22
CA GLY A 362 6.06 4.20 3.01
C GLY A 362 6.39 4.94 4.30
N VAL A 363 6.43 4.18 5.39
CA VAL A 363 6.66 4.70 6.75
C VAL A 363 7.61 3.80 7.52
N PRO A 364 8.25 4.28 8.59
CA PRO A 364 9.07 3.45 9.47
C PRO A 364 8.33 2.18 9.93
N GLY A 365 8.94 1.02 9.67
CA GLY A 365 8.36 -0.31 9.91
C GLY A 365 7.62 -0.93 8.73
N CYS A 366 7.29 -0.13 7.69
CA CYS A 366 6.80 -0.57 6.39
C CYS A 366 7.25 0.43 5.31
N ALA A 367 8.56 0.51 5.08
CA ALA A 367 9.17 1.49 4.20
C ALA A 367 9.27 1.06 2.74
N SER A 368 8.99 -0.19 2.43
CA SER A 368 8.99 -0.75 1.07
C SER A 368 8.24 -2.08 1.03
N ALA A 369 8.05 -2.63 -0.14
CA ALA A 369 7.40 -3.93 -0.33
C ALA A 369 8.09 -5.06 0.47
N SER A 370 9.39 -4.98 0.77
CA SER A 370 10.09 -5.98 1.58
C SER A 370 9.61 -6.06 3.03
N GLU A 371 8.96 -5.01 3.54
CA GLU A 371 8.50 -4.90 4.93
C GLU A 371 7.00 -5.13 5.11
N LEU A 372 6.25 -5.38 4.04
CA LEU A 372 4.79 -5.61 4.08
C LEU A 372 4.39 -6.73 5.04
N ILE A 373 5.23 -7.73 5.23
CA ILE A 373 5.01 -8.82 6.20
C ILE A 373 4.82 -8.30 7.63
N ASN A 374 5.35 -7.11 7.95
CA ASN A 374 5.19 -6.50 9.27
C ASN A 374 3.74 -6.06 9.55
N ILE A 375 2.96 -5.73 8.52
CA ILE A 375 1.52 -5.46 8.64
C ILE A 375 0.82 -6.72 9.17
N THR A 376 1.04 -7.87 8.51
CA THR A 376 0.46 -9.15 8.93
C THR A 376 0.84 -9.54 10.35
N ARG A 377 2.10 -9.35 10.73
CA ARG A 377 2.56 -9.61 12.10
C ARG A 377 1.76 -8.82 13.14
N ARG A 378 1.47 -7.56 12.87
CA ARG A 378 0.74 -6.68 13.77
C ARG A 378 -0.75 -7.01 13.83
N LEU A 379 -1.36 -7.32 12.69
CA LEU A 379 -2.76 -7.73 12.64
C LEU A 379 -2.96 -9.09 13.34
N LEU A 380 -2.04 -10.06 13.15
CA LEU A 380 -2.05 -11.33 13.91
C LEU A 380 -1.96 -11.09 15.42
N ALA A 381 -1.11 -10.17 15.88
CA ALA A 381 -1.00 -9.80 17.29
C ALA A 381 -2.30 -9.21 17.86
N GLN A 382 -3.15 -8.64 17.00
CA GLN A 382 -4.48 -8.13 17.32
C GLN A 382 -5.60 -9.17 17.10
N ARG A 383 -5.23 -10.43 16.81
CA ARG A 383 -6.12 -11.59 16.64
C ARG A 383 -6.98 -11.57 15.38
N TYR A 384 -6.56 -10.88 14.32
CA TYR A 384 -7.15 -11.07 13.01
C TYR A 384 -6.98 -12.53 12.58
N SER A 385 -8.05 -13.13 12.11
CA SER A 385 -8.05 -14.52 11.63
C SER A 385 -7.36 -14.63 10.25
N LEU A 386 -7.03 -15.85 9.83
CA LEU A 386 -6.53 -16.09 8.47
C LEU A 386 -7.52 -15.60 7.41
N SER A 387 -8.82 -15.77 7.63
CA SER A 387 -9.86 -15.30 6.71
C SER A 387 -9.93 -13.77 6.65
N ASP A 388 -9.74 -13.07 7.78
CA ASP A 388 -9.70 -11.61 7.78
C ASP A 388 -8.48 -11.09 7.02
N LEU A 389 -7.32 -11.72 7.23
CA LEU A 389 -6.08 -11.38 6.53
C LEU A 389 -6.15 -11.67 5.04
N GLU A 390 -6.81 -12.76 4.62
CA GLU A 390 -7.06 -13.05 3.22
C GLU A 390 -7.89 -11.94 2.56
N LYS A 391 -8.95 -11.46 3.24
CA LYS A 391 -9.80 -10.37 2.77
C LYS A 391 -9.00 -9.07 2.62
N ILE A 392 -8.25 -8.67 3.64
CA ILE A 392 -7.46 -7.42 3.66
C ILE A 392 -6.37 -7.46 2.59
N TRP A 393 -5.64 -8.58 2.44
CA TRP A 393 -4.50 -8.66 1.53
C TRP A 393 -4.85 -8.72 0.05
N GLY A 394 -6.08 -9.04 -0.30
CA GLY A 394 -6.46 -9.06 -1.71
C GLY A 394 -7.86 -9.59 -1.96
N GLY A 395 -8.40 -10.43 -1.07
CA GLY A 395 -9.68 -11.09 -1.26
C GLY A 395 -10.81 -10.12 -1.56
N ASN A 396 -10.88 -9.00 -0.85
CA ASN A 396 -11.91 -7.98 -1.07
C ASN A 396 -11.77 -7.28 -2.43
N PHE A 397 -10.54 -6.89 -2.80
CA PHE A 397 -10.28 -6.28 -4.12
C PHE A 397 -10.58 -7.26 -5.26
N ILE A 398 -10.13 -8.50 -5.13
CA ILE A 398 -10.34 -9.56 -6.12
C ILE A 398 -11.84 -9.88 -6.28
N ARG A 399 -12.59 -9.93 -5.18
CA ARG A 399 -14.05 -10.09 -5.19
C ARG A 399 -14.71 -8.96 -5.99
N LEU A 400 -14.33 -7.71 -5.69
CA LEU A 400 -14.84 -6.53 -6.38
C LEU A 400 -14.51 -6.60 -7.89
N MET A 401 -13.26 -6.85 -8.24
CA MET A 401 -12.80 -6.97 -9.62
C MET A 401 -13.56 -8.09 -10.36
N ARG A 402 -13.73 -9.26 -9.75
CA ARG A 402 -14.47 -10.38 -10.33
C ARG A 402 -15.93 -10.02 -10.63
N GLN A 403 -16.59 -9.35 -9.69
CA GLN A 403 -17.97 -8.90 -9.84
C GLN A 403 -18.11 -7.91 -11.02
N ILE A 404 -17.22 -6.93 -11.11
CA ILE A 404 -17.25 -5.89 -12.13
C ILE A 404 -16.92 -6.48 -13.51
N GLN A 405 -15.89 -7.31 -13.62
CA GLN A 405 -15.53 -7.97 -14.87
C GLN A 405 -16.60 -8.94 -15.36
N ALA A 406 -17.29 -9.63 -14.46
CA ALA A 406 -18.40 -10.54 -14.82
C ALA A 406 -19.65 -9.81 -15.34
N SER A 407 -19.82 -8.53 -15.00
CA SER A 407 -20.92 -7.69 -15.50
C SER A 407 -20.61 -6.96 -16.80
N ALA A 408 -19.37 -7.09 -17.34
CA ALA A 408 -18.95 -6.42 -18.57
C ALA A 408 -19.82 -6.81 -19.77
N GLN A 409 -20.10 -5.81 -20.62
CA GLN A 409 -20.85 -5.96 -21.86
C GLN A 409 -19.91 -5.71 -23.06
N ILE A 410 -18.87 -6.53 -23.17
CA ILE A 410 -17.85 -6.42 -24.23
C ILE A 410 -18.15 -7.40 -25.35
#